data_f02c65d181bd6fccb0bdd5d87d85f263
#
_entry.id   f02c65d181bd6fccb0bdd5d87d85f263
#
_cell.length_a   1.000
_cell.length_b   1.000
_cell.length_c   1.000
_cell.angle_alpha   90.00
_cell.angle_beta   90.00
_cell.angle_gamma   90.00
#
_symmetry.space_group_name_H-M   'P 1'
#
loop_
_entity.id
_entity.type
_entity.pdbx_description
1 polymer ?
#
loop_
_entity_poly.entity_id
_entity_poly.type
_entity_poly.pdbx_seq_one_letter_code
_entity_poly.pdbx_strand_id
1 'polypeptide(L)'
;AWHSTLHTWKDHSGLGKGYGGGGAGWSGPRDFGSQEYGPNGRCINTNEPFQVEAAFPQNDWGELASMRVTLSQVGKSCPLTMMIDNYNGMSELSQALKAGM
;
A
#
# COMPACT_ATOMS: atom_id res chain seq x y z
N ALA A 1 -9.91 -3.24 8.94
CA ALA A 1 -8.98 -2.22 8.49
C ALA A 1 -8.30 -2.64 7.18
N TRP A 2 -7.86 -1.67 6.42
CA TRP A 2 -7.07 -1.92 5.23
C TRP A 2 -5.59 -1.79 5.56
N HIS A 3 -4.74 -2.65 5.02
CA HIS A 3 -3.31 -2.41 5.08
C HIS A 3 -2.62 -2.81 3.78
N SER A 4 -1.51 -2.16 3.51
CA SER A 4 -0.68 -2.43 2.34
C SER A 4 0.76 -2.60 2.78
N THR A 5 1.43 -3.56 2.21
CA THR A 5 2.80 -3.88 2.63
C THR A 5 3.63 -4.28 1.41
N LEU A 6 4.86 -3.80 1.39
CA LEU A 6 5.86 -4.26 0.43
C LEU A 6 6.74 -5.31 1.07
N HIS A 7 6.98 -6.39 0.33
CA HIS A 7 7.85 -7.45 0.76
C HIS A 7 8.83 -7.82 -0.33
N THR A 8 10.04 -8.14 0.05
CA THR A 8 10.98 -8.81 -0.87
C THR A 8 11.41 -10.12 -0.24
N TRP A 9 12.13 -10.93 -1.02
CA TRP A 9 12.67 -12.17 -0.53
C TRP A 9 13.55 -11.99 0.71
N LYS A 10 14.18 -10.83 0.82
CA LYS A 10 15.09 -10.56 1.94
C LYS A 10 14.40 -10.18 3.25
N ASP A 11 13.12 -9.86 3.17
CA ASP A 11 12.43 -9.39 4.33
C ASP A 11 12.04 -10.44 5.25
N HIS A 12 12.36 -11.82 4.99
CA HIS A 12 11.49 -12.56 5.47
C HIS A 12 11.90 -13.48 6.26
N SER A 13 12.64 -13.80 6.61
CA SER A 13 12.81 -15.00 7.38
C SER A 13 11.51 -15.76 7.53
N GLY A 14 10.64 -15.64 6.60
CA GLY A 14 9.38 -16.36 6.59
C GLY A 14 8.32 -15.84 7.56
N LEU A 15 8.55 -14.70 8.15
CA LEU A 15 7.66 -14.21 9.20
C LEU A 15 6.75 -13.09 8.74
N GLY A 16 6.71 -12.80 7.47
CA GLY A 16 5.80 -11.78 6.96
C GLY A 16 6.14 -10.37 7.35
N LYS A 17 7.35 -10.10 7.72
CA LYS A 17 7.78 -8.73 7.96
C LYS A 17 7.92 -8.02 6.63
N GLY A 18 7.58 -6.78 6.59
CA GLY A 18 7.67 -5.95 5.39
C GLY A 18 7.57 -4.50 5.77
N TYR A 19 7.40 -3.66 4.78
CA TYR A 19 7.28 -2.23 5.00
C TYR A 19 5.92 -1.77 4.56
N GLY A 20 5.19 -1.08 5.44
CA GLY A 20 3.88 -0.51 5.10
C GLY A 20 2.81 -1.00 6.01
N GLY A 21 2.28 -1.96 6.21
CA GLY A 21 1.13 -2.34 6.99
C GLY A 21 1.22 -2.06 8.47
N GLY A 22 0.21 -2.34 9.20
CA GLY A 22 0.17 -2.21 10.64
C GLY A 22 0.57 -3.49 11.35
N GLY A 23 0.56 -3.47 12.64
CA GLY A 23 0.80 -4.63 13.47
C GLY A 23 2.16 -4.64 14.14
N ALA A 24 2.32 -5.57 15.08
CA ALA A 24 3.53 -5.66 15.85
C ALA A 24 4.70 -6.13 14.99
N GLY A 25 5.83 -5.47 15.11
CA GLY A 25 7.03 -5.84 14.37
C GLY A 25 7.09 -5.32 12.94
N TRP A 26 6.08 -4.60 12.49
CA TRP A 26 6.05 -4.01 11.16
C TRP A 26 6.50 -2.55 11.22
N SER A 27 7.03 -2.05 10.10
CA SER A 27 7.48 -0.66 9.99
C SER A 27 6.85 -0.02 8.76
N GLY A 28 6.88 1.31 8.70
CA GLY A 28 6.36 2.07 7.58
C GLY A 28 4.98 2.66 7.84
N PRO A 29 4.31 3.15 6.80
CA PRO A 29 2.99 3.76 6.92
C PRO A 29 1.95 2.77 7.45
N ARG A 30 1.04 3.30 8.24
CA ARG A 30 0.04 2.45 8.87
C ARG A 30 -1.20 2.32 8.03
N ASP A 31 -2.03 1.35 8.43
CA ASP A 31 -3.30 1.09 7.82
C ASP A 31 -4.25 2.27 7.98
N PHE A 32 -5.28 2.30 7.17
CA PHE A 32 -6.40 3.20 7.40
C PHE A 32 -7.20 2.78 8.63
N GLY A 33 -7.70 3.76 9.37
CA GLY A 33 -8.46 3.50 10.59
C GLY A 33 -9.87 2.97 10.30
N SER A 34 -10.45 2.31 11.30
CA SER A 34 -11.78 1.69 11.15
C SER A 34 -12.90 2.71 11.00
N GLN A 35 -12.71 3.95 11.42
CA GLN A 35 -13.73 4.99 11.23
C GLN A 35 -13.75 5.52 9.81
N GLU A 36 -12.62 5.48 9.13
CA GLU A 36 -12.48 5.95 7.78
C GLU A 36 -12.76 4.87 6.75
N TYR A 37 -12.33 3.66 7.04
CA TYR A 37 -12.48 2.50 6.18
C TYR A 37 -13.13 1.36 6.98
N GLY A 38 -14.23 0.87 6.52
CA GLY A 38 -14.93 -0.25 7.15
C GLY A 38 -16.43 -0.16 6.90
N PRO A 39 -17.22 -1.07 7.51
CA PRO A 39 -18.67 -0.97 7.43
C PRO A 39 -19.13 0.40 7.95
N ASN A 40 -19.89 1.11 7.12
CA ASN A 40 -20.34 2.48 7.39
C ASN A 40 -19.17 3.47 7.56
N GLY A 41 -18.01 3.17 6.97
CA GLY A 41 -16.86 4.05 7.02
C GLY A 41 -17.13 5.42 6.42
N ARG A 42 -16.48 6.44 6.99
CA ARG A 42 -16.70 7.82 6.56
C ARG A 42 -16.19 8.08 5.14
N CYS A 43 -15.05 7.52 4.81
CA CYS A 43 -14.43 7.71 3.51
C CYS A 43 -14.67 6.52 2.58
N ILE A 44 -14.60 5.32 3.10
CA ILE A 44 -14.91 4.09 2.36
C ILE A 44 -15.85 3.24 3.20
N ASN A 45 -17.07 3.07 2.72
CA ASN A 45 -18.05 2.19 3.34
C ASN A 45 -17.94 0.83 2.66
N THR A 46 -17.39 -0.16 3.36
CA THR A 46 -17.14 -1.47 2.79
C THR A 46 -18.39 -2.31 2.57
N ASN A 47 -19.56 -1.81 2.96
CA ASN A 47 -20.84 -2.46 2.61
C ASN A 47 -21.19 -2.26 1.14
N GLU A 48 -20.50 -1.38 0.44
CA GLU A 48 -20.73 -1.09 -0.97
C GLU A 48 -19.42 -1.18 -1.74
N PRO A 49 -19.45 -1.40 -3.06
CA PRO A 49 -18.24 -1.46 -3.87
C PRO A 49 -17.45 -0.16 -3.80
N PHE A 50 -16.14 -0.27 -3.86
CA PHE A 50 -15.25 0.88 -3.91
C PHE A 50 -14.11 0.58 -4.87
N GLN A 51 -13.42 1.65 -5.31
CA GLN A 51 -12.36 1.54 -6.28
C GLN A 51 -11.00 1.52 -5.58
N VAL A 52 -10.13 0.62 -6.01
CA VAL A 52 -8.75 0.54 -5.55
C VAL A 52 -7.84 0.86 -6.73
N GLU A 53 -6.94 1.82 -6.54
CA GLU A 53 -5.93 2.14 -7.53
C GLU A 53 -4.56 1.96 -6.89
N ALA A 54 -3.72 1.12 -7.46
CA ALA A 54 -2.34 0.94 -7.04
C ALA A 54 -1.43 1.48 -8.12
N ALA A 55 -0.57 2.43 -7.78
CA ALA A 55 0.37 3.04 -8.69
C ALA A 55 1.79 2.76 -8.24
N PHE A 56 2.69 2.58 -9.21
CA PHE A 56 4.09 2.28 -8.97
C PHE A 56 4.95 3.32 -9.73
N PRO A 57 5.00 4.57 -9.25
CA PRO A 57 5.74 5.62 -9.94
C PRO A 57 7.22 5.27 -10.06
N GLN A 58 7.80 5.66 -11.19
CA GLN A 58 9.22 5.48 -11.44
C GLN A 58 9.95 6.81 -11.37
N ASN A 59 11.25 6.75 -11.06
CA ASN A 59 12.11 7.93 -11.14
C ASN A 59 12.58 8.16 -12.58
N ASP A 60 13.45 9.16 -12.79
CA ASP A 60 13.91 9.52 -14.12
C ASP A 60 14.77 8.42 -14.77
N TRP A 61 15.26 7.47 -13.99
CA TRP A 61 16.04 6.35 -14.50
C TRP A 61 15.22 5.10 -14.73
N GLY A 62 13.90 5.19 -14.63
CA GLY A 62 13.02 4.05 -14.84
C GLY A 62 12.99 3.07 -13.67
N GLU A 63 13.46 3.46 -12.50
CA GLU A 63 13.43 2.61 -11.32
C GLU A 63 12.25 2.94 -10.44
N LEU A 64 11.74 1.93 -9.73
CA LEU A 64 10.61 2.11 -8.83
C LEU A 64 10.96 3.11 -7.73
N ALA A 65 10.18 4.18 -7.62
CA ALA A 65 10.39 5.21 -6.62
C ALA A 65 9.48 5.05 -5.41
N SER A 66 8.25 4.55 -5.63
CA SER A 66 7.27 4.43 -4.56
C SER A 66 6.16 3.46 -4.95
N MET A 67 5.32 3.12 -3.99
CA MET A 67 4.01 2.51 -4.23
C MET A 67 2.96 3.43 -3.63
N ARG A 68 1.91 3.71 -4.39
CA ARG A 68 0.80 4.52 -3.90
C ARG A 68 -0.50 3.75 -4.08
N VAL A 69 -1.28 3.63 -3.03
CA VAL A 69 -2.59 3.01 -3.06
C VAL A 69 -3.62 4.08 -2.74
N THR A 70 -4.63 4.20 -3.58
CA THR A 70 -5.73 5.13 -3.37
C THR A 70 -7.04 4.36 -3.39
N LEU A 71 -7.85 4.56 -2.37
CA LEU A 71 -9.20 4.01 -2.28
C LEU A 71 -10.19 5.14 -2.46
N SER A 72 -11.18 4.95 -3.33
CA SER A 72 -12.23 5.94 -3.55
C SER A 72 -13.58 5.26 -3.70
N GLN A 73 -14.64 6.01 -3.45
CA GLN A 73 -15.99 5.47 -3.52
C GLN A 73 -16.95 6.55 -4.00
N VAL A 74 -17.86 6.16 -4.87
CA VAL A 74 -18.92 7.05 -5.35
C VAL A 74 -19.74 7.54 -4.17
N GLY A 75 -20.02 8.84 -4.12
CA GLY A 75 -20.75 9.44 -3.02
C GLY A 75 -19.92 9.83 -1.81
N LYS A 76 -18.63 9.52 -1.82
CA LYS A 76 -17.70 9.91 -0.76
C LYS A 76 -16.71 10.93 -1.27
N SER A 77 -16.35 11.91 -0.43
CA SER A 77 -15.47 13.00 -0.83
C SER A 77 -14.09 12.94 -0.19
N CYS A 78 -13.76 11.88 0.50
CA CYS A 78 -12.47 11.74 1.16
C CYS A 78 -11.74 10.46 0.73
N PRO A 79 -11.14 10.44 -0.46
CA PRO A 79 -10.34 9.27 -0.86
C PRO A 79 -9.23 9.03 0.14
N LEU A 80 -8.92 7.76 0.37
CA LEU A 80 -7.84 7.37 1.27
C LEU A 80 -6.61 7.03 0.45
N THR A 81 -5.47 7.61 0.80
CA THR A 81 -4.22 7.39 0.07
C THR A 81 -3.12 6.97 1.03
N MET A 82 -2.36 5.95 0.63
CA MET A 82 -1.17 5.52 1.33
C MET A 82 -0.01 5.50 0.35
N MET A 83 1.15 6.01 0.75
CA MET A 83 2.35 5.98 -0.09
C MET A 83 3.52 5.42 0.68
N ILE A 84 4.28 4.54 0.04
CA ILE A 84 5.48 3.94 0.59
C ILE A 84 6.63 4.31 -0.34
N ASP A 85 7.61 5.09 0.14
CA ASP A 85 8.68 5.60 -0.69
C ASP A 85 10.07 5.40 -0.12
N ASN A 86 10.21 4.86 1.09
CA ASN A 86 11.53 4.69 1.71
C ASN A 86 11.81 3.25 2.15
N TYR A 87 11.26 2.30 1.43
CA TYR A 87 11.47 0.88 1.72
C TYR A 87 12.84 0.43 1.19
N ASN A 88 13.62 -0.24 2.03
CA ASN A 88 14.96 -0.69 1.67
C ASN A 88 15.00 -1.71 0.54
N GLY A 89 13.93 -2.47 0.35
CA GLY A 89 13.82 -3.46 -0.73
C GLY A 89 13.35 -2.89 -2.07
N MET A 90 13.28 -1.56 -2.21
CA MET A 90 12.70 -0.93 -3.39
C MET A 90 13.41 -1.30 -4.69
N SER A 91 14.75 -1.42 -4.67
CA SER A 91 15.49 -1.78 -5.87
C SER A 91 15.22 -3.23 -6.30
N GLU A 92 15.06 -4.14 -5.36
CA GLU A 92 14.71 -5.52 -5.66
C GLU A 92 13.30 -5.61 -6.24
N LEU A 93 12.35 -4.87 -5.69
CA LEU A 93 11.01 -4.78 -6.25
C LEU A 93 11.02 -4.17 -7.65
N SER A 94 11.86 -3.16 -7.87
CA SER A 94 12.00 -2.55 -9.19
C SER A 94 12.42 -3.57 -10.22
N GLN A 95 13.39 -4.41 -9.90
CA GLN A 95 13.83 -5.46 -10.81
C GLN A 95 12.73 -6.49 -11.07
N ALA A 96 12.00 -6.87 -10.04
CA ALA A 96 10.90 -7.82 -10.18
C ALA A 96 9.79 -7.28 -11.08
N LEU A 97 9.44 -6.01 -10.92
CA LEU A 97 8.44 -5.38 -11.78
C LEU A 97 8.89 -5.31 -13.23
N LYS A 98 10.16 -5.01 -13.48
CA LYS A 98 10.70 -4.98 -14.83
C LYS A 98 10.69 -6.37 -15.46
N ALA A 99 10.83 -7.41 -14.67
CA ALA A 99 10.79 -8.79 -15.16
C ALA A 99 9.37 -9.31 -15.40
N GLY A 100 8.35 -8.53 -15.08
CA GLY A 100 6.97 -8.94 -15.34
C GLY A 100 6.29 -9.63 -14.16
N MET A 101 6.56 -9.14 -12.99
CA MET A 101 5.87 -9.61 -11.79
C MET A 101 4.37 -9.39 -11.87
#